data_cdb5cc2f70c98fbdab29b67a988ade78
#
_entry.id   cdb5cc2f70c98fbdab29b67a988ade78
#
_cell.length_a   1.000
_cell.length_b   1.000
_cell.length_c   1.000
_cell.angle_alpha   90.00
_cell.angle_beta   90.00
_cell.angle_gamma   90.00
#
_symmetry.space_group_name_H-M   'P 1'
#
loop_
_entity.id
_entity.type
_entity.pdbx_description
1 polymer ?
#
loop_
_entity_poly.entity_id
_entity_poly.type
_entity_poly.pdbx_seq_one_letter_code
_entity_poly.pdbx_strand_id
1 'polypeptide(L)'
;MPKIGKNCFIAENAAIIGDVEIGDDCSIWYGAVLRGDVNSIRLGNRVNVQDNASIHTTYRTSVSILDDDVSVGHNAVIHGARIGKGSLIGMGSVVLDNAEIAPGSIVAAGAVVLGGSKLEQGVYAGVPAKKVKDGSPKVSETAGHNARQYMMYKDWYK
;
A
#
# COMPACT_ATOMS: atom_id res chain seq x y z
N MET A 1 -8.75 -8.63 17.04
CA MET A 1 -7.64 -7.73 17.40
C MET A 1 -6.58 -7.84 16.33
N PRO A 2 -5.91 -6.75 15.97
CA PRO A 2 -4.83 -6.77 14.97
C PRO A 2 -3.71 -7.76 15.34
N LYS A 3 -3.14 -8.41 14.34
CA LYS A 3 -1.95 -9.26 14.47
C LYS A 3 -0.79 -8.56 13.77
N ILE A 4 0.30 -8.37 14.48
CA ILE A 4 1.49 -7.67 13.97
C ILE A 4 2.68 -8.63 14.01
N GLY A 5 3.37 -8.73 12.89
CA GLY A 5 4.56 -9.56 12.73
C GLY A 5 5.76 -9.03 13.52
N LYS A 6 6.89 -9.69 13.34
CA LYS A 6 8.13 -9.37 14.06
C LYS A 6 8.81 -8.14 13.46
N ASN A 7 9.60 -7.46 14.28
CA ASN A 7 10.51 -6.39 13.86
C ASN A 7 9.82 -5.23 13.12
N CYS A 8 8.54 -4.98 13.41
CA CYS A 8 7.78 -3.87 12.84
C CYS A 8 8.02 -2.56 13.60
N PHE A 9 7.94 -1.44 12.88
CA PHE A 9 7.80 -0.10 13.45
C PHE A 9 6.35 0.34 13.34
N ILE A 10 5.73 0.70 14.45
CA ILE A 10 4.39 1.27 14.49
C ILE A 10 4.47 2.61 15.21
N ALA A 11 4.23 3.69 14.48
CA ALA A 11 4.25 5.03 15.05
C ALA A 11 3.21 5.17 16.17
N GLU A 12 3.52 5.95 17.19
CA GLU A 12 2.69 6.09 18.41
C GLU A 12 1.26 6.57 18.14
N ASN A 13 1.05 7.32 17.07
CA ASN A 13 -0.27 7.83 16.68
C ASN A 13 -0.85 7.14 15.43
N ALA A 14 -0.27 6.04 14.99
CA ALA A 14 -0.90 5.20 13.97
C ALA A 14 -2.08 4.42 14.58
N ALA A 15 -3.17 4.30 13.83
CA ALA A 15 -4.35 3.56 14.26
C ALA A 15 -4.49 2.25 13.47
N ILE A 16 -4.48 1.12 14.18
CA ILE A 16 -4.66 -0.21 13.59
C ILE A 16 -5.85 -0.86 14.27
N ILE A 17 -6.96 -1.05 13.56
CA ILE A 17 -8.27 -1.36 14.12
C ILE A 17 -8.86 -2.58 13.42
N GLY A 18 -9.41 -3.52 14.20
CA GLY A 18 -10.22 -4.63 13.68
C GLY A 18 -9.42 -5.79 13.11
N ASP A 19 -9.90 -6.37 12.01
CA ASP A 19 -9.29 -7.54 11.35
C ASP A 19 -8.15 -7.11 10.43
N VAL A 20 -7.01 -6.84 11.02
CA VAL A 20 -5.78 -6.45 10.34
C VAL A 20 -4.66 -7.44 10.68
N GLU A 21 -3.99 -7.97 9.65
CA GLU A 21 -2.78 -8.75 9.80
C GLU A 21 -1.64 -8.07 9.06
N ILE A 22 -0.51 -7.89 9.73
CA ILE A 22 0.70 -7.23 9.24
C ILE A 22 1.84 -8.23 9.33
N GLY A 23 2.52 -8.45 8.23
CA GLY A 23 3.70 -9.34 8.15
C GLY A 23 4.91 -8.79 8.89
N ASP A 24 6.05 -9.45 8.71
CA ASP A 24 7.30 -9.09 9.37
C ASP A 24 7.96 -7.87 8.70
N ASP A 25 8.78 -7.16 9.46
CA ASP A 25 9.61 -6.05 8.99
C ASP A 25 8.83 -4.87 8.38
N CYS A 26 7.58 -4.72 8.69
CA CYS A 26 6.75 -3.61 8.21
C CYS A 26 6.98 -2.32 8.99
N SER A 27 6.57 -1.19 8.38
CA SER A 27 6.57 0.11 9.07
C SER A 27 5.27 0.86 8.79
N ILE A 28 4.59 1.25 9.86
CA ILE A 28 3.33 2.00 9.82
C ILE A 28 3.60 3.35 10.47
N TRP A 29 3.55 4.39 9.67
CA TRP A 29 4.06 5.71 10.04
C TRP A 29 3.03 6.62 10.68
N TYR A 30 3.44 7.85 11.01
CA TYR A 30 2.64 8.77 11.81
C TYR A 30 1.31 9.13 11.15
N GLY A 31 0.24 9.02 11.92
CA GLY A 31 -1.11 9.34 11.45
C GLY A 31 -1.70 8.35 10.45
N ALA A 32 -0.99 7.27 10.11
CA ALA A 32 -1.55 6.24 9.24
C ALA A 32 -2.71 5.50 9.93
N VAL A 33 -3.73 5.14 9.15
CA VAL A 33 -4.92 4.43 9.66
C VAL A 33 -5.17 3.17 8.84
N LEU A 34 -5.14 2.02 9.51
CA LEU A 34 -5.52 0.72 8.95
C LEU A 34 -6.77 0.25 9.69
N ARG A 35 -7.94 0.41 9.07
CA ARG A 35 -9.22 0.13 9.73
C ARG A 35 -9.92 -1.05 9.07
N GLY A 36 -9.73 -2.24 9.65
CA GLY A 36 -10.35 -3.50 9.25
C GLY A 36 -11.59 -3.83 10.08
N ASP A 37 -12.49 -2.86 10.25
CA ASP A 37 -13.69 -2.98 11.09
C ASP A 37 -14.87 -3.62 10.33
N VAL A 38 -14.92 -3.47 9.04
CA VAL A 38 -16.01 -4.00 8.19
C VAL A 38 -15.58 -5.15 7.28
N ASN A 39 -14.27 -5.27 7.00
CA ASN A 39 -13.69 -6.39 6.28
C ASN A 39 -12.16 -6.42 6.51
N SER A 40 -11.48 -7.43 5.98
CA SER A 40 -10.09 -7.72 6.31
C SER A 40 -9.07 -6.85 5.58
N ILE A 41 -7.97 -6.54 6.27
CA ILE A 41 -6.75 -5.93 5.72
C ILE A 41 -5.59 -6.89 5.95
N ARG A 42 -4.82 -7.18 4.93
CA ARG A 42 -3.66 -8.09 4.98
C ARG A 42 -2.45 -7.42 4.33
N LEU A 43 -1.39 -7.27 5.10
CA LEU A 43 -0.10 -6.77 4.63
C LEU A 43 0.92 -7.91 4.67
N GLY A 44 1.63 -8.10 3.58
CA GLY A 44 2.79 -8.99 3.51
C GLY A 44 3.97 -8.46 4.33
N ASN A 45 5.17 -8.95 4.03
CA ASN A 45 6.38 -8.55 4.72
C ASN A 45 7.01 -7.30 4.10
N ARG A 46 7.73 -6.51 4.89
CA ARG A 46 8.47 -5.30 4.44
C ARG A 46 7.59 -4.27 3.72
N VAL A 47 6.31 -4.22 4.09
CA VAL A 47 5.37 -3.20 3.62
C VAL A 47 5.57 -1.93 4.45
N ASN A 48 5.57 -0.77 3.79
CA ASN A 48 5.53 0.50 4.49
C ASN A 48 4.24 1.26 4.15
N VAL A 49 3.58 1.77 5.17
CA VAL A 49 2.40 2.63 5.06
C VAL A 49 2.80 3.97 5.66
N GLN A 50 2.99 4.94 4.79
CA GLN A 50 3.59 6.22 5.15
C GLN A 50 2.60 7.16 5.83
N ASP A 51 3.10 8.31 6.27
CA ASP A 51 2.35 9.25 7.11
C ASP A 51 1.01 9.62 6.51
N ASN A 52 -0.03 9.59 7.35
CA ASN A 52 -1.40 9.94 7.02
C ASN A 52 -2.06 9.10 5.90
N ALA A 53 -1.46 8.00 5.47
CA ALA A 53 -2.11 7.10 4.53
C ALA A 53 -3.25 6.33 5.21
N SER A 54 -4.28 6.01 4.45
CA SER A 54 -5.45 5.29 4.97
C SER A 54 -5.70 4.02 4.18
N ILE A 55 -5.91 2.92 4.88
CA ILE A 55 -6.32 1.63 4.31
C ILE A 55 -7.64 1.22 4.95
N HIS A 56 -8.65 1.02 4.12
CA HIS A 56 -9.97 0.61 4.54
C HIS A 56 -10.59 -0.36 3.51
N THR A 57 -11.82 -0.73 3.70
CA THR A 57 -12.55 -1.69 2.86
C THR A 57 -14.03 -1.38 2.84
N THR A 58 -14.78 -1.97 1.91
CA THR A 58 -16.23 -1.90 1.89
C THR A 58 -16.84 -3.19 2.42
N TYR A 59 -17.81 -3.06 3.32
CA TYR A 59 -18.51 -4.17 3.95
C TYR A 59 -19.06 -5.18 2.91
N ARG A 60 -18.73 -6.45 3.08
CA ARG A 60 -19.12 -7.57 2.19
C ARG A 60 -18.75 -7.39 0.71
N THR A 61 -17.97 -6.38 0.33
CA THR A 61 -17.68 -6.06 -1.06
C THR A 61 -16.20 -6.22 -1.40
N SER A 62 -15.31 -5.76 -0.54
CA SER A 62 -13.89 -5.71 -0.84
C SER A 62 -13.01 -5.99 0.36
N VAL A 63 -11.78 -6.42 0.09
CA VAL A 63 -10.70 -6.59 1.06
C VAL A 63 -9.47 -5.85 0.58
N SER A 64 -8.63 -5.38 1.47
CA SER A 64 -7.34 -4.77 1.10
C SER A 64 -6.21 -5.77 1.34
N ILE A 65 -5.49 -6.11 0.27
CA ILE A 65 -4.35 -7.04 0.33
C ILE A 65 -3.16 -6.37 -0.32
N LEU A 66 -2.11 -6.19 0.44
CA LEU A 66 -0.83 -5.65 -0.01
C LEU A 66 0.21 -6.75 0.11
N ASP A 67 0.77 -7.16 -1.01
CA ASP A 67 1.83 -8.18 -1.03
C ASP A 67 3.15 -7.64 -0.45
N ASP A 68 4.16 -8.50 -0.35
CA ASP A 68 5.47 -8.12 0.16
C ASP A 68 6.07 -6.92 -0.58
N ASP A 69 6.86 -6.14 0.12
CA ASP A 69 7.65 -5.02 -0.42
C ASP A 69 6.80 -3.89 -1.07
N VAL A 70 5.52 -3.80 -0.75
CA VAL A 70 4.66 -2.70 -1.20
C VAL A 70 4.94 -1.43 -0.40
N SER A 71 5.03 -0.30 -1.11
CA SER A 71 5.13 1.03 -0.51
C SER A 71 3.86 1.83 -0.75
N VAL A 72 3.28 2.36 0.33
CA VAL A 72 2.11 3.25 0.28
C VAL A 72 2.54 4.65 0.68
N GLY A 73 2.54 5.56 -0.28
CA GLY A 73 3.00 6.93 -0.12
C GLY A 73 2.17 7.77 0.84
N HIS A 74 2.76 8.87 1.32
CA HIS A 74 2.10 9.81 2.23
C HIS A 74 0.73 10.24 1.71
N ASN A 75 -0.26 10.28 2.57
CA ASN A 75 -1.65 10.69 2.25
C ASN A 75 -2.36 9.82 1.19
N ALA A 76 -1.81 8.69 0.79
CA ALA A 76 -2.49 7.79 -0.14
C ALA A 76 -3.67 7.08 0.52
N VAL A 77 -4.66 6.71 -0.30
CA VAL A 77 -5.82 5.93 0.14
C VAL A 77 -5.86 4.62 -0.64
N ILE A 78 -5.88 3.50 0.08
CA ILE A 78 -6.16 2.18 -0.48
C ILE A 78 -7.48 1.70 0.11
N HIS A 79 -8.48 1.55 -0.75
CA HIS A 79 -9.81 1.18 -0.33
C HIS A 79 -10.27 -0.10 -1.02
N GLY A 80 -10.05 -1.25 -0.36
CA GLY A 80 -10.51 -2.53 -0.85
C GLY A 80 -9.82 -3.03 -2.11
N ALA A 81 -8.52 -2.82 -2.26
CA ALA A 81 -7.75 -3.17 -3.45
C ALA A 81 -6.67 -4.22 -3.17
N ARG A 82 -6.20 -4.86 -4.24
CA ARG A 82 -5.07 -5.79 -4.23
C ARG A 82 -3.85 -5.15 -4.88
N ILE A 83 -2.77 -5.05 -4.11
CA ILE A 83 -1.52 -4.41 -4.56
C ILE A 83 -0.44 -5.48 -4.66
N GLY A 84 0.03 -5.72 -5.87
CA GLY A 84 1.05 -6.73 -6.15
C GLY A 84 2.42 -6.36 -5.59
N LYS A 85 3.21 -7.40 -5.29
CA LYS A 85 4.55 -7.32 -4.69
C LYS A 85 5.41 -6.22 -5.31
N GLY A 86 6.11 -5.46 -4.45
CA GLY A 86 7.09 -4.48 -4.86
C GLY A 86 6.53 -3.24 -5.56
N SER A 87 5.21 -3.06 -5.57
CA SER A 87 4.59 -1.88 -6.19
C SER A 87 4.69 -0.64 -5.30
N LEU A 88 4.68 0.51 -5.96
CA LEU A 88 4.66 1.83 -5.31
C LEU A 88 3.31 2.50 -5.58
N ILE A 89 2.60 2.80 -4.50
CA ILE A 89 1.39 3.62 -4.52
C ILE A 89 1.79 5.04 -4.10
N GLY A 90 1.77 5.94 -5.07
CA GLY A 90 2.32 7.30 -4.92
C GLY A 90 1.57 8.16 -3.91
N MET A 91 2.23 9.21 -3.45
CA MET A 91 1.68 10.17 -2.48
C MET A 91 0.35 10.76 -2.95
N GLY A 92 -0.64 10.76 -2.06
CA GLY A 92 -1.95 11.35 -2.35
C GLY A 92 -2.78 10.63 -3.40
N SER A 93 -2.35 9.45 -3.87
CA SER A 93 -3.14 8.66 -4.81
C SER A 93 -4.30 7.95 -4.12
N VAL A 94 -5.29 7.54 -4.91
CA VAL A 94 -6.47 6.82 -4.43
C VAL A 94 -6.65 5.55 -5.26
N VAL A 95 -6.74 4.40 -4.61
CA VAL A 95 -6.98 3.10 -5.26
C VAL A 95 -8.29 2.53 -4.71
N LEU A 96 -9.28 2.36 -5.57
CA LEU A 96 -10.65 2.05 -5.19
C LEU A 96 -10.96 0.55 -5.18
N ASP A 97 -12.14 0.20 -4.65
CA ASP A 97 -12.58 -1.18 -4.40
C ASP A 97 -12.38 -2.12 -5.57
N ASN A 98 -11.86 -3.30 -5.27
CA ASN A 98 -11.62 -4.38 -6.24
C ASN A 98 -10.66 -4.05 -7.38
N ALA A 99 -9.93 -2.94 -7.30
CA ALA A 99 -8.80 -2.72 -8.20
C ALA A 99 -7.68 -3.71 -7.91
N GLU A 100 -7.02 -4.16 -8.96
CA GLU A 100 -5.88 -5.06 -8.88
C GLU A 100 -4.69 -4.43 -9.60
N ILE A 101 -3.57 -4.31 -8.90
CA ILE A 101 -2.33 -3.72 -9.41
C ILE A 101 -1.27 -4.83 -9.49
N ALA A 102 -0.77 -5.10 -10.70
CA ALA A 102 0.23 -6.14 -10.93
C ALA A 102 1.56 -5.80 -10.20
N PRO A 103 2.34 -6.83 -9.81
CA PRO A 103 3.61 -6.63 -9.14
C PRO A 103 4.56 -5.69 -9.87
N GLY A 104 5.35 -4.91 -9.12
CA GLY A 104 6.37 -4.02 -9.68
C GLY A 104 5.82 -2.84 -10.46
N SER A 105 4.60 -2.42 -10.18
CA SER A 105 3.95 -1.27 -10.82
C SER A 105 4.09 0.01 -9.99
N ILE A 106 3.88 1.14 -10.63
CA ILE A 106 3.86 2.46 -10.01
C ILE A 106 2.53 3.13 -10.30
N VAL A 107 1.82 3.52 -9.25
CA VAL A 107 0.74 4.48 -9.31
C VAL A 107 1.32 5.84 -8.93
N ALA A 108 1.29 6.79 -9.84
CA ALA A 108 1.89 8.10 -9.65
C ALA A 108 1.15 8.90 -8.55
N ALA A 109 1.86 9.88 -7.98
CA ALA A 109 1.27 10.78 -6.99
C ALA A 109 -0.02 11.44 -7.51
N GLY A 110 -1.05 11.50 -6.67
CA GLY A 110 -2.34 12.13 -7.00
C GLY A 110 -3.21 11.37 -8.01
N ALA A 111 -2.80 10.21 -8.49
CA ALA A 111 -3.59 9.42 -9.42
C ALA A 111 -4.81 8.77 -8.72
N VAL A 112 -5.87 8.53 -9.49
CA VAL A 112 -7.06 7.82 -9.00
C VAL A 112 -7.29 6.57 -9.85
N VAL A 113 -7.07 5.40 -9.27
CA VAL A 113 -7.36 4.10 -9.87
C VAL A 113 -8.79 3.72 -9.58
N LEU A 114 -9.60 3.64 -10.61
CA LEU A 114 -11.03 3.34 -10.50
C LEU A 114 -11.29 1.92 -10.00
N GLY A 115 -12.42 1.74 -9.32
CA GLY A 115 -12.87 0.44 -8.83
C GLY A 115 -12.96 -0.62 -9.93
N GLY A 116 -12.56 -1.85 -9.62
CA GLY A 116 -12.58 -2.97 -10.55
C GLY A 116 -11.51 -2.94 -11.65
N SER A 117 -10.64 -1.93 -11.67
CA SER A 117 -9.54 -1.86 -12.64
C SER A 117 -8.56 -3.01 -12.44
N LYS A 118 -8.11 -3.63 -13.54
CA LYS A 118 -7.06 -4.63 -13.54
C LYS A 118 -5.86 -4.08 -14.31
N LEU A 119 -4.86 -3.61 -13.56
CA LEU A 119 -3.69 -2.95 -14.12
C LEU A 119 -2.55 -3.96 -14.26
N GLU A 120 -2.13 -4.21 -15.50
CA GLU A 120 -0.88 -4.93 -15.76
C GLU A 120 0.33 -4.10 -15.31
N GLN A 121 1.52 -4.71 -15.26
CA GLN A 121 2.72 -3.99 -14.85
C GLN A 121 2.96 -2.74 -15.69
N GLY A 122 3.20 -1.61 -15.04
CA GLY A 122 3.44 -0.34 -15.71
C GLY A 122 3.42 0.84 -14.74
N VAL A 123 3.49 2.03 -15.31
CA VAL A 123 3.31 3.30 -14.59
C VAL A 123 1.98 3.91 -14.99
N TYR A 124 1.19 4.27 -13.99
CA TYR A 124 -0.16 4.82 -14.15
C TYR A 124 -0.25 6.20 -13.50
N ALA A 125 -0.83 7.17 -14.20
CA ALA A 125 -0.95 8.54 -13.72
C ALA A 125 -2.28 9.17 -14.12
N GLY A 126 -2.70 10.19 -13.40
CA GLY A 126 -3.87 11.01 -13.72
C GLY A 126 -5.15 10.58 -13.02
N VAL A 127 -6.24 11.32 -13.32
CA VAL A 127 -7.59 11.12 -12.78
C VAL A 127 -8.57 11.09 -13.96
N PRO A 128 -9.09 9.93 -14.36
CA PRO A 128 -8.73 8.59 -13.90
C PRO A 128 -7.31 8.19 -14.32
N ALA A 129 -6.69 7.30 -13.55
CA ALA A 129 -5.34 6.81 -13.84
C ALA A 129 -5.31 6.03 -15.15
N LYS A 130 -4.31 6.36 -15.99
CA LYS A 130 -4.04 5.66 -17.26
C LYS A 130 -2.57 5.31 -17.35
N LYS A 131 -2.26 4.24 -18.09
CA LYS A 131 -0.89 3.83 -18.33
C LYS A 131 -0.13 4.94 -19.10
N VAL A 132 0.95 5.42 -18.51
CA VAL A 132 1.85 6.40 -19.11
C VAL A 132 3.20 5.80 -19.49
N LYS A 133 3.50 4.58 -18.98
CA LYS A 133 4.71 3.84 -19.32
C LYS A 133 4.46 2.34 -19.15
N ASP A 134 4.96 1.55 -20.11
CA ASP A 134 4.91 0.09 -20.03
C ASP A 134 5.79 -0.46 -18.91
N GLY A 135 5.39 -1.63 -18.41
CA GLY A 135 6.17 -2.37 -17.45
C GLY A 135 7.54 -2.77 -17.99
N SER A 136 8.53 -2.82 -17.11
CA SER A 136 9.88 -3.24 -17.42
C SER A 136 10.63 -3.57 -16.12
N PRO A 137 11.80 -4.26 -16.21
CA PRO A 137 12.66 -4.46 -15.04
C PRO A 137 13.06 -3.14 -14.36
N LYS A 138 13.26 -2.07 -15.14
CA LYS A 138 13.58 -0.74 -14.60
C LYS A 138 12.42 -0.12 -13.83
N VAL A 139 11.20 -0.30 -14.29
CA VAL A 139 9.99 0.14 -13.56
C VAL A 139 9.87 -0.60 -12.23
N SER A 140 10.03 -1.93 -12.23
CA SER A 140 10.03 -2.72 -11.00
C SER A 140 11.12 -2.30 -10.02
N GLU A 141 12.32 -2.03 -10.50
CA GLU A 141 13.45 -1.57 -9.68
C GLU A 141 13.14 -0.22 -9.04
N THR A 142 12.60 0.71 -9.81
CA THR A 142 12.17 2.02 -9.32
C THR A 142 11.05 1.90 -8.29
N ALA A 143 10.05 1.08 -8.56
CA ALA A 143 8.94 0.84 -7.64
C ALA A 143 9.44 0.28 -6.29
N GLY A 144 10.33 -0.71 -6.31
CA GLY A 144 10.85 -1.37 -5.11
C GLY A 144 11.85 -0.54 -4.31
N HIS A 145 12.34 0.57 -4.84
CA HIS A 145 13.34 1.39 -4.16
C HIS A 145 12.87 1.90 -2.79
N ASN A 146 11.64 2.40 -2.71
CA ASN A 146 11.08 2.90 -1.45
C ASN A 146 11.02 1.83 -0.36
N ALA A 147 10.60 0.61 -0.68
CA ALA A 147 10.52 -0.46 0.30
C ALA A 147 11.90 -0.71 0.95
N ARG A 148 12.96 -0.72 0.15
CA ARG A 148 14.34 -0.85 0.66
C ARG A 148 14.77 0.33 1.54
N GLN A 149 14.39 1.55 1.17
CA GLN A 149 14.68 2.74 1.97
C GLN A 149 13.97 2.69 3.35
N TYR A 150 12.71 2.31 3.34
CA TYR A 150 11.92 2.24 4.58
C TYR A 150 12.35 1.11 5.52
N MET A 151 12.97 0.04 5.01
CA MET A 151 13.65 -0.95 5.84
C MET A 151 14.77 -0.32 6.69
N MET A 152 15.51 0.61 6.13
CA MET A 152 16.54 1.36 6.85
C MET A 152 15.93 2.41 7.78
N TYR A 153 14.96 3.18 7.29
CA TYR A 153 14.37 4.29 8.06
C TYR A 153 13.72 3.83 9.37
N LYS A 154 12.99 2.71 9.35
CA LYS A 154 12.33 2.20 10.55
C LYS A 154 13.30 1.89 11.70
N ASP A 155 14.54 1.55 11.38
CA ASP A 155 15.55 1.21 12.37
C ASP A 155 16.11 2.45 13.09
N TRP A 156 15.91 3.64 12.54
CA TRP A 156 16.28 4.90 13.20
C TRP A 156 15.36 5.28 14.37
N TYR A 157 14.19 4.64 14.45
CA TYR A 157 13.14 4.91 15.44
C TYR A 157 13.00 3.81 16.51
N LYS A 158 13.97 2.91 16.59
CA LYS A 158 14.03 1.84 17.60
C LYS A 158 14.84 2.25 18.82
#